data_d928b02eb5255cc908bab39f563243de
#
_entry.id   d928b02eb5255cc908bab39f563243de
#
_cell.length_a   1.000
_cell.length_b   1.000
_cell.length_c   1.000
_cell.angle_alpha   90.00
_cell.angle_beta   90.00
_cell.angle_gamma   90.00
#
_symmetry.space_group_name_H-M   'P 1'
#
loop_
_entity.id
_entity.type
_entity.pdbx_description
1 polymer ?
#
loop_
_entity_poly.entity_id
_entity_poly.type
_entity_poly.pdbx_seq_one_letter_code
_entity_poly.pdbx_strand_id
1 'polypeptide(L)'
;MQVYVRGLMEDREGGTYNNQVNPFDVKIDNRLLELSTKTGLIMPEQVGKSIGLQTSFRTHLMDAKFGSKSFEGLQQSMYLNLIRQTFIKDCFHKLKYGISFYGDNMDNSLVXYNTANPLDGISAAWYSMNIPVDSRRDLITGIFSEYNYIWTEIIGVTAGLRADYYNKTEEFYILPRINFKYNPSENTAIRFSGGRSLRMANPISDNISLLASNRQILINETLMPEIAWNYGFNLITKFFLFDRETAFNMDFYRTEFENQVVVDMEDQDFISFYNLNSYEDETNKSYANALQLDITYELFDRFDLKLAYKFNDVKSTFSQELKEVPLLPKERALLNFSYTDFAETWIFDFTCNYIGKSRIPSHVMINKEYSNPYNLFNSQVTKKFKDFDIYIGAENIFSMVQENPIIYSYDPSNDNFDASLVWAPIMGRLFYFGLRYRIK
;
A
#
# COMPACT_ATOMS: atom_id res chain seq x y z
N MET A 1 -4.92 0.72 -30.60
CA MET A 1 -3.86 0.06 -29.80
C MET A 1 -3.21 1.10 -28.92
N GLN A 2 -2.95 0.73 -27.64
CA GLN A 2 -2.20 1.53 -26.68
C GLN A 2 -1.01 0.71 -26.21
N VAL A 3 0.14 1.34 -26.08
CA VAL A 3 1.36 0.71 -25.54
C VAL A 3 1.84 1.57 -24.38
N TYR A 4 2.19 0.90 -23.30
CA TYR A 4 2.71 1.55 -22.09
C TYR A 4 4.05 0.90 -21.74
N VAL A 5 5.06 1.72 -21.53
CA VAL A 5 6.40 1.29 -21.12
C VAL A 5 6.75 2.05 -19.85
N ARG A 6 7.23 1.35 -18.83
CA ARG A 6 7.69 1.95 -17.58
C ARG A 6 9.04 1.36 -17.19
N GLY A 7 9.98 2.24 -16.89
CA GLY A 7 11.26 1.87 -16.30
C GLY A 7 11.41 2.61 -14.97
N LEU A 8 11.96 1.93 -13.96
CA LEU A 8 12.33 2.53 -12.68
C LEU A 8 13.72 2.04 -12.31
N MET A 9 14.57 2.97 -11.91
CA MET A 9 15.85 2.67 -11.26
C MET A 9 15.90 3.51 -10.00
N GLU A 10 16.12 2.89 -8.88
CA GLU A 10 16.15 3.56 -7.57
C GLU A 10 17.28 2.98 -6.74
N ASP A 11 18.10 3.86 -6.20
CA ASP A 11 19.22 3.53 -5.34
C ASP A 11 19.05 4.32 -4.04
N ARG A 12 18.96 3.64 -2.92
CA ARG A 12 18.82 4.27 -1.60
C ARG A 12 19.93 3.78 -0.69
N GLU A 13 20.58 4.72 -0.02
CA GLU A 13 21.61 4.42 0.97
C GLU A 13 21.31 5.13 2.27
N GLY A 14 21.60 4.48 3.38
CA GLY A 14 21.40 5.02 4.73
C GLY A 14 22.13 4.21 5.76
N GLY A 15 21.83 4.45 7.02
CA GLY A 15 22.46 3.73 8.13
C GLY A 15 23.16 4.66 9.10
N THR A 16 24.20 4.18 9.78
CA THR A 16 24.97 4.94 10.76
C THR A 16 26.07 5.76 10.08
N TYR A 17 26.21 7.03 10.49
CA TYR A 17 27.15 7.98 9.89
C TYR A 17 28.42 8.22 10.71
N ASN A 18 28.54 7.66 11.89
CA ASN A 18 29.71 7.86 12.75
C ASN A 18 30.71 6.71 12.62
N ASN A 19 31.98 6.98 12.97
CA ASN A 19 33.10 6.02 12.98
C ASN A 19 32.88 4.93 14.02
N GLN A 20 31.85 4.12 13.82
CA GLN A 20 31.61 2.96 14.67
C GLN A 20 32.39 1.75 14.13
N VAL A 21 32.79 0.89 15.01
CA VAL A 21 33.60 -0.30 14.66
C VAL A 21 32.79 -1.22 13.74
N ASN A 22 31.47 -1.27 13.93
CA ASN A 22 30.55 -2.06 13.11
C ASN A 22 29.37 -1.18 12.67
N PRO A 23 29.49 -0.43 11.56
CA PRO A 23 28.40 0.41 11.10
C PRO A 23 27.23 -0.44 10.61
N PHE A 24 26.01 0.04 10.88
CA PHE A 24 24.79 -0.55 10.31
C PHE A 24 24.48 0.16 9.00
N ASP A 25 24.73 -0.52 7.89
CA ASP A 25 24.49 0.02 6.55
C ASP A 25 23.13 -0.45 6.04
N VAL A 26 22.40 0.46 5.40
CA VAL A 26 21.19 0.15 4.67
C VAL A 26 21.41 0.52 3.21
N LYS A 27 21.16 -0.40 2.32
CA LYS A 27 21.21 -0.15 0.88
C LYS A 27 20.05 -0.89 0.20
N ILE A 28 19.33 -0.20 -0.67
CA ILE A 28 18.22 -0.78 -1.45
C ILE A 28 18.37 -0.32 -2.90
N ASP A 29 18.51 -1.27 -3.82
CA ASP A 29 18.57 -1.07 -5.27
C ASP A 29 17.31 -1.70 -5.86
N ASN A 30 16.48 -0.90 -6.55
CA ASN A 30 15.28 -1.38 -7.23
C ASN A 30 15.39 -1.10 -8.72
N ARG A 31 15.14 -2.11 -9.52
CA ARG A 31 15.08 -2.01 -10.98
C ARG A 31 13.82 -2.66 -11.50
N LEU A 32 13.01 -1.88 -12.19
CA LEU A 32 11.73 -2.33 -12.74
C LEU A 32 11.66 -2.01 -14.22
N LEU A 33 11.20 -2.97 -15.01
CA LEU A 33 10.80 -2.75 -16.40
C LEU A 33 9.42 -3.36 -16.59
N GLU A 34 8.50 -2.59 -17.14
CA GLU A 34 7.14 -3.03 -17.43
C GLU A 34 6.77 -2.62 -18.86
N LEU A 35 6.19 -3.57 -19.60
CA LEU A 35 5.63 -3.35 -20.92
C LEU A 35 4.19 -3.85 -20.90
N SER A 36 3.24 -2.98 -21.24
CA SER A 36 1.83 -3.36 -21.29
C SER A 36 1.20 -2.88 -22.59
N THR A 37 0.28 -3.67 -23.13
CA THR A 37 -0.48 -3.29 -24.30
C THR A 37 -1.97 -3.47 -24.09
N LYS A 38 -2.76 -2.63 -24.76
CA LYS A 38 -4.22 -2.79 -24.91
C LYS A 38 -4.56 -2.64 -26.38
N THR A 39 -5.06 -3.72 -26.95
CA THR A 39 -5.47 -3.75 -28.36
C THR A 39 -6.94 -4.13 -28.41
N GLY A 40 -7.72 -3.38 -29.18
CA GLY A 40 -9.15 -3.63 -29.32
C GLY A 40 -9.59 -3.56 -30.75
N LEU A 41 -10.48 -4.49 -31.11
CA LEU A 41 -11.20 -4.50 -32.38
C LEU A 41 -12.65 -4.18 -32.09
N ILE A 42 -13.11 -3.06 -32.65
CA ILE A 42 -14.52 -2.66 -32.59
C ILE A 42 -15.18 -3.20 -33.85
N MET A 43 -16.38 -3.76 -33.71
CA MET A 43 -17.14 -4.26 -34.83
C MET A 43 -18.10 -3.19 -35.33
N PRO A 44 -17.76 -2.42 -36.39
CA PRO A 44 -18.57 -1.27 -36.79
C PRO A 44 -20.00 -1.60 -37.18
N GLU A 45 -20.21 -2.78 -37.74
CA GLU A 45 -21.54 -3.24 -38.18
C GLU A 45 -22.39 -3.80 -37.04
N GLN A 46 -21.80 -3.97 -35.83
CA GLN A 46 -22.48 -4.58 -34.68
C GLN A 46 -22.25 -3.67 -33.44
N VAL A 47 -23.11 -2.68 -33.35
CA VAL A 47 -22.99 -1.64 -32.30
C VAL A 47 -22.82 -2.27 -30.92
N GLY A 48 -21.79 -1.79 -30.21
CA GLY A 48 -21.48 -2.21 -28.84
C GLY A 48 -20.69 -3.51 -28.73
N LYS A 49 -20.36 -4.17 -29.85
CA LYS A 49 -19.54 -5.39 -29.81
C LYS A 49 -18.06 -5.04 -30.03
N SER A 50 -17.21 -5.61 -29.19
CA SER A 50 -15.77 -5.47 -29.32
C SER A 50 -15.05 -6.67 -28.72
N ILE A 51 -13.82 -6.89 -29.19
CA ILE A 51 -12.90 -7.87 -28.62
C ILE A 51 -11.64 -7.09 -28.21
N GLY A 52 -11.19 -7.27 -27.01
CA GLY A 52 -9.99 -6.64 -26.49
C GLY A 52 -8.98 -7.65 -25.99
N LEU A 53 -7.72 -7.38 -26.26
CA LEU A 53 -6.60 -8.14 -25.69
C LEU A 53 -5.75 -7.17 -24.87
N GLN A 54 -5.55 -7.52 -23.61
CA GLN A 54 -4.64 -6.81 -22.71
C GLN A 54 -3.46 -7.74 -22.41
N THR A 55 -2.26 -7.22 -22.52
CA THR A 55 -1.06 -7.94 -22.14
C THR A 55 -0.21 -7.07 -21.22
N SER A 56 0.46 -7.71 -20.28
CA SER A 56 1.47 -7.03 -19.47
C SER A 56 2.61 -8.01 -19.20
N PHE A 57 3.81 -7.51 -19.31
CA PHE A 57 5.03 -8.20 -18.89
C PHE A 57 5.79 -7.28 -17.97
N ARG A 58 6.27 -7.82 -16.84
CA ARG A 58 6.99 -7.03 -15.83
C ARG A 58 8.15 -7.85 -15.30
N THR A 59 9.30 -7.20 -15.15
CA THR A 59 10.44 -7.74 -14.43
C THR A 59 10.85 -6.73 -13.36
N HIS A 60 11.07 -7.21 -12.14
CA HIS A 60 11.44 -6.38 -10.99
C HIS A 60 12.56 -7.09 -10.22
N LEU A 61 13.69 -6.41 -10.11
CA LEU A 61 14.82 -6.84 -9.31
C LEU A 61 14.93 -5.93 -8.08
N MET A 62 15.02 -6.52 -6.91
CA MET A 62 15.25 -5.80 -5.65
C MET A 62 16.46 -6.42 -4.96
N ASP A 63 17.52 -5.64 -4.75
CA ASP A 63 18.66 -5.99 -3.93
C ASP A 63 18.63 -5.11 -2.69
N ALA A 64 18.58 -5.70 -1.50
CA ALA A 64 18.48 -4.94 -0.27
C ALA A 64 19.46 -5.49 0.78
N LYS A 65 20.19 -4.57 1.43
CA LYS A 65 21.11 -4.91 2.52
C LYS A 65 20.70 -4.10 3.75
N PHE A 66 20.62 -4.79 4.90
CA PHE A 66 20.32 -4.18 6.20
C PHE A 66 21.31 -4.77 7.22
N GLY A 67 22.41 -4.06 7.45
CA GLY A 67 23.49 -4.55 8.33
C GLY A 67 24.01 -5.91 7.87
N SER A 68 23.76 -6.94 8.67
CA SER A 68 24.20 -8.31 8.36
C SER A 68 23.22 -9.10 7.48
N LYS A 69 22.05 -8.54 7.15
CA LYS A 69 21.04 -9.22 6.32
C LYS A 69 21.08 -8.71 4.88
N SER A 70 21.00 -9.63 3.94
CA SER A 70 20.96 -9.33 2.50
C SER A 70 19.79 -10.07 1.86
N PHE A 71 18.95 -9.37 1.14
CA PHE A 71 17.83 -9.92 0.38
C PHE A 71 18.02 -9.64 -1.10
N GLU A 72 17.87 -10.65 -1.92
CA GLU A 72 17.80 -10.53 -3.38
C GLU A 72 16.47 -11.12 -3.83
N GLY A 73 15.71 -10.36 -4.58
CA GLY A 73 14.42 -10.81 -5.12
C GLY A 73 14.30 -10.47 -6.60
N LEU A 74 14.04 -11.49 -7.42
CA LEU A 74 13.72 -11.31 -8.84
C LEU A 74 12.29 -11.78 -9.08
N GLN A 75 11.44 -10.85 -9.48
CA GLN A 75 10.06 -11.14 -9.88
C GLN A 75 9.89 -10.95 -11.38
N GLN A 76 9.30 -11.93 -12.04
CA GLN A 76 8.95 -11.86 -13.45
C GLN A 76 7.49 -12.26 -13.61
N SER A 77 6.66 -11.33 -14.05
CA SER A 77 5.23 -11.61 -14.19
C SER A 77 4.72 -11.33 -15.59
N MET A 78 3.73 -12.12 -16.00
CA MET A 78 3.06 -12.00 -17.27
C MET A 78 1.55 -12.07 -17.05
N TYR A 79 0.83 -11.18 -17.70
CA TYR A 79 -0.63 -11.15 -17.66
C TYR A 79 -1.17 -11.07 -19.08
N LEU A 80 -2.13 -11.95 -19.38
CA LEU A 80 -2.88 -11.97 -20.65
C LEU A 80 -4.36 -11.96 -20.30
N ASN A 81 -5.14 -11.13 -21.00
CA ASN A 81 -6.58 -11.04 -20.75
C ASN A 81 -7.31 -10.77 -22.07
N LEU A 82 -8.08 -11.77 -22.51
CA LEU A 82 -8.93 -11.69 -23.69
C LEU A 82 -10.35 -11.41 -23.25
N ILE A 83 -10.92 -10.30 -23.69
CA ILE A 83 -12.21 -9.78 -23.25
C ILE A 83 -13.12 -9.63 -24.48
N ARG A 84 -14.32 -10.15 -24.40
CA ARG A 84 -15.38 -9.85 -25.35
C ARG A 84 -16.45 -9.00 -24.66
N GLN A 85 -16.91 -7.96 -25.35
CA GLN A 85 -18.01 -7.12 -24.91
C GLN A 85 -19.15 -7.19 -25.91
N THR A 86 -20.37 -7.21 -25.40
CA THR A 86 -21.59 -7.16 -26.20
C THR A 86 -22.71 -6.49 -25.41
N PHE A 87 -23.72 -5.97 -26.13
CA PHE A 87 -25.00 -5.63 -25.51
C PHE A 87 -25.92 -6.85 -25.58
N ILE A 88 -26.69 -7.10 -24.52
CA ILE A 88 -27.61 -8.25 -24.47
C ILE A 88 -28.93 -7.90 -25.16
N LYS A 89 -29.50 -6.77 -24.84
CA LYS A 89 -30.85 -6.36 -25.30
C LYS A 89 -30.80 -4.98 -25.94
N ASP A 90 -30.24 -4.05 -25.24
CA ASP A 90 -30.11 -2.63 -25.63
C ASP A 90 -28.81 -2.07 -25.07
N CYS A 91 -28.56 -0.77 -25.26
CA CYS A 91 -27.33 -0.12 -24.81
C CYS A 91 -27.19 -0.01 -23.28
N PHE A 92 -28.29 -0.24 -22.54
CA PHE A 92 -28.28 -0.21 -21.08
C PHE A 92 -27.74 -1.53 -20.46
N HIS A 93 -27.78 -2.62 -21.22
CA HIS A 93 -27.44 -3.98 -20.77
C HIS A 93 -26.14 -4.46 -21.43
N LYS A 94 -25.01 -4.21 -20.79
CA LYS A 94 -23.68 -4.58 -21.32
C LYS A 94 -23.15 -5.82 -20.63
N LEU A 95 -22.72 -6.80 -21.42
CA LEU A 95 -22.07 -7.99 -20.93
C LEU A 95 -20.62 -8.01 -21.42
N LYS A 96 -19.70 -8.24 -20.49
CA LYS A 96 -18.29 -8.53 -20.77
C LYS A 96 -17.99 -9.94 -20.25
N TYR A 97 -17.22 -10.70 -21.01
CA TYR A 97 -16.76 -11.99 -20.55
C TYR A 97 -15.43 -12.33 -21.23
N GLY A 98 -14.71 -13.22 -20.62
CA GLY A 98 -13.41 -13.52 -21.14
C GLY A 98 -12.63 -14.55 -20.36
N ILE A 99 -11.39 -14.69 -20.78
CA ILE A 99 -10.42 -15.58 -20.16
C ILE A 99 -9.16 -14.76 -19.83
N SER A 100 -8.51 -15.13 -18.75
CA SER A 100 -7.27 -14.51 -18.36
C SER A 100 -6.24 -15.53 -17.92
N PHE A 101 -4.99 -15.16 -18.06
CA PHE A 101 -3.84 -15.94 -17.61
C PHE A 101 -2.89 -15.02 -16.88
N TYR A 102 -2.46 -15.41 -15.69
CA TYR A 102 -1.45 -14.72 -14.90
C TYR A 102 -0.37 -15.72 -14.52
N GLY A 103 0.87 -15.40 -14.88
CA GLY A 103 2.05 -16.14 -14.47
C GLY A 103 2.97 -15.22 -13.67
N ASP A 104 3.48 -15.69 -12.54
CA ASP A 104 4.41 -14.95 -11.69
C ASP A 104 5.50 -15.88 -11.19
N ASN A 105 6.74 -15.58 -11.54
CA ASN A 105 7.91 -16.28 -11.05
C ASN A 105 8.63 -15.37 -10.08
N MET A 106 8.75 -15.82 -8.85
CA MET A 106 9.43 -15.10 -7.77
C MET A 106 10.61 -15.96 -7.30
N ASP A 107 11.81 -15.44 -7.45
CA ASP A 107 13.04 -16.08 -6.99
C ASP A 107 13.67 -15.20 -5.92
N ASN A 108 13.68 -15.68 -4.68
CA ASN A 108 14.09 -14.93 -3.51
C ASN A 108 15.24 -15.62 -2.79
N SER A 109 16.18 -14.82 -2.29
CA SER A 109 17.27 -15.26 -1.43
C SER A 109 17.41 -14.31 -0.25
N LEU A 110 17.47 -14.83 0.97
CA LEU A 110 17.71 -14.06 2.19
C LEU A 110 18.88 -14.70 2.94
N VAL A 111 19.91 -13.93 3.25
CA VAL A 111 21.16 -14.41 3.85
C VAL A 111 21.50 -13.60 5.09
N UNK A 112 21.71 -13.95 6.18
CA UNK A 112 22.03 -13.41 7.07
C UNK A 112 23.19 -13.65 7.23
N TYR A 113 24.14 -13.00 7.42
CA TYR A 113 25.57 -13.10 7.72
C TYR A 113 25.78 -12.99 9.23
N ASN A 114 26.19 -14.03 9.86
CA ASN A 114 26.51 -13.99 11.29
C ASN A 114 27.98 -13.53 11.46
N THR A 115 28.17 -12.32 11.98
CA THR A 115 29.49 -11.83 12.37
C THR A 115 29.80 -12.35 13.77
N ALA A 116 30.30 -13.57 13.88
CA ALA A 116 30.79 -14.07 15.16
C ALA A 116 31.90 -13.14 15.69
N ASN A 117 31.82 -12.83 16.97
CA ASN A 117 32.68 -11.88 17.66
C ASN A 117 34.17 -12.33 17.50
N PRO A 118 35.08 -11.46 16.98
CA PRO A 118 36.49 -11.85 16.79
C PRO A 118 37.28 -12.10 18.07
N LEU A 119 36.66 -11.89 19.26
CA LEU A 119 37.37 -12.04 20.55
C LEU A 119 37.60 -13.49 20.98
N ASP A 120 37.00 -14.46 20.33
CA ASP A 120 37.12 -15.87 20.74
C ASP A 120 38.22 -16.66 20.03
N GLY A 121 39.12 -15.99 19.30
CA GLY A 121 40.28 -16.61 18.68
C GLY A 121 40.00 -17.66 17.60
N ILE A 122 38.71 -17.85 17.27
CA ILE A 122 38.29 -18.70 16.18
C ILE A 122 38.12 -17.78 14.96
N SER A 123 38.90 -18.06 13.91
CA SER A 123 38.76 -17.34 12.66
C SER A 123 37.28 -17.21 12.29
N ALA A 124 36.85 -15.98 12.03
CA ALA A 124 35.46 -15.69 11.60
C ALA A 124 35.11 -16.57 10.40
N ALA A 125 34.58 -17.75 10.68
CA ALA A 125 33.94 -18.53 9.65
C ALA A 125 32.67 -17.74 9.26
N TRP A 126 32.66 -17.15 8.08
CA TRP A 126 31.51 -16.52 7.50
C TRP A 126 30.41 -17.57 7.36
N TYR A 127 29.62 -17.72 8.39
CA TYR A 127 28.48 -18.62 8.34
C TYR A 127 27.34 -17.88 7.65
N SER A 128 27.23 -18.04 6.34
CA SER A 128 26.06 -17.57 5.62
C SER A 128 24.92 -18.56 5.87
N MET A 129 23.92 -18.13 6.61
CA MET A 129 22.71 -18.92 6.80
C MET A 129 21.70 -18.49 5.76
N ASN A 130 21.47 -19.35 4.77
CA ASN A 130 20.35 -19.17 3.85
C ASN A 130 19.05 -19.42 4.61
N ILE A 131 18.29 -18.34 4.80
CA ILE A 131 16.97 -18.43 5.42
C ILE A 131 15.99 -18.83 4.32
N PRO A 132 15.23 -19.91 4.49
CA PRO A 132 14.23 -20.27 3.49
C PRO A 132 13.21 -19.13 3.32
N VAL A 133 13.13 -18.60 2.12
CA VAL A 133 12.14 -17.62 1.75
C VAL A 133 11.28 -18.19 0.63
N ASP A 134 10.06 -17.69 0.50
CA ASP A 134 9.06 -18.25 -0.42
C ASP A 134 9.41 -17.88 -1.88
N SER A 135 10.31 -18.67 -2.48
CA SER A 135 10.52 -18.65 -3.93
C SER A 135 9.42 -19.50 -4.56
N ARG A 136 8.72 -18.94 -5.55
CA ARG A 136 7.53 -19.62 -6.06
C ARG A 136 7.27 -19.34 -7.53
N ARG A 137 6.50 -20.22 -8.12
CA ARG A 137 5.99 -20.06 -9.49
C ARG A 137 4.48 -20.22 -9.47
N ASP A 138 3.80 -19.10 -9.64
CA ASP A 138 2.35 -19.00 -9.60
C ASP A 138 1.79 -18.97 -11.02
N LEU A 139 0.80 -19.83 -11.29
CA LEU A 139 0.04 -19.82 -12.52
C LEU A 139 -1.45 -19.77 -12.17
N ILE A 140 -2.13 -18.73 -12.62
CA ILE A 140 -3.57 -18.56 -12.38
C ILE A 140 -4.25 -18.42 -13.75
N THR A 141 -5.19 -19.32 -14.00
CA THR A 141 -6.02 -19.27 -15.20
C THR A 141 -7.45 -18.97 -14.79
N GLY A 142 -8.03 -17.93 -15.35
CA GLY A 142 -9.35 -17.48 -14.94
C GLY A 142 -10.33 -17.33 -16.09
N ILE A 143 -11.59 -17.58 -15.80
CA ILE A 143 -12.72 -17.21 -16.66
C ILE A 143 -13.57 -16.21 -15.88
N PHE A 144 -14.17 -15.26 -16.59
CA PHE A 144 -14.96 -14.26 -15.92
C PHE A 144 -16.11 -13.76 -16.78
N SER A 145 -17.14 -13.26 -16.11
CA SER A 145 -18.25 -12.57 -16.72
C SER A 145 -18.61 -11.36 -15.86
N GLU A 146 -18.91 -10.25 -16.50
CA GLU A 146 -19.32 -9.00 -15.84
C GLU A 146 -20.52 -8.44 -16.58
N TYR A 147 -21.60 -8.22 -15.86
CA TYR A 147 -22.82 -7.61 -16.35
C TYR A 147 -22.92 -6.18 -15.81
N ASN A 148 -23.11 -5.21 -16.72
CA ASN A 148 -23.28 -3.81 -16.38
C ASN A 148 -24.66 -3.37 -16.83
N TYR A 149 -25.42 -2.80 -15.91
CA TYR A 149 -26.72 -2.20 -16.17
C TYR A 149 -26.65 -0.72 -15.78
N ILE A 150 -26.97 0.15 -16.74
CA ILE A 150 -26.98 1.59 -16.53
C ILE A 150 -28.37 2.12 -16.91
N TRP A 151 -29.16 2.45 -15.89
CA TRP A 151 -30.47 3.04 -16.10
C TRP A 151 -30.34 4.56 -15.94
N THR A 152 -30.29 5.24 -17.07
CA THR A 152 -30.03 6.67 -17.14
C THR A 152 -28.69 7.01 -16.44
N GLU A 153 -28.51 8.23 -15.96
CA GLU A 153 -27.35 8.63 -15.15
C GLU A 153 -27.59 8.41 -13.66
N ILE A 154 -28.78 7.94 -13.29
CA ILE A 154 -29.23 7.85 -11.90
C ILE A 154 -28.75 6.54 -11.23
N ILE A 155 -28.94 5.41 -11.90
CA ILE A 155 -28.64 4.09 -11.34
C ILE A 155 -27.67 3.33 -12.22
N GLY A 156 -26.64 2.78 -11.64
CA GLY A 156 -25.72 1.85 -12.29
C GLY A 156 -25.47 0.62 -11.42
N VAL A 157 -25.51 -0.54 -12.03
CA VAL A 157 -25.19 -1.82 -11.36
C VAL A 157 -24.14 -2.54 -12.18
N THR A 158 -23.10 -3.01 -11.51
CA THR A 158 -22.12 -3.92 -12.09
C THR A 158 -22.07 -5.17 -11.23
N ALA A 159 -22.34 -6.32 -11.81
CA ALA A 159 -22.24 -7.61 -11.14
C ALA A 159 -21.23 -8.47 -11.91
N GLY A 160 -20.25 -9.01 -11.24
CA GLY A 160 -19.20 -9.82 -11.83
C GLY A 160 -19.01 -11.14 -11.12
N LEU A 161 -18.64 -12.15 -11.87
CA LEU A 161 -18.25 -13.45 -11.35
C LEU A 161 -17.00 -13.91 -12.07
N ARG A 162 -16.03 -14.35 -11.30
CA ARG A 162 -14.76 -14.85 -11.80
C ARG A 162 -14.44 -16.17 -11.12
N ALA A 163 -13.93 -17.12 -11.88
CA ALA A 163 -13.43 -18.39 -11.37
C ALA A 163 -11.98 -18.54 -11.81
N ASP A 164 -11.08 -18.57 -10.84
CA ASP A 164 -9.64 -18.71 -11.04
C ASP A 164 -9.17 -20.08 -10.56
N TYR A 165 -8.48 -20.81 -11.40
CA TYR A 165 -7.75 -22.02 -11.02
C TYR A 165 -6.31 -21.64 -10.71
N TYR A 166 -5.85 -21.98 -9.51
CA TYR A 166 -4.49 -21.70 -9.06
C TYR A 166 -3.69 -23.01 -8.95
N ASN A 167 -2.58 -23.08 -9.69
CA ASN A 167 -1.79 -24.29 -9.85
C ASN A 167 -1.16 -24.82 -8.55
N LYS A 168 -0.82 -23.94 -7.60
CA LYS A 168 -0.09 -24.32 -6.39
C LYS A 168 -1.00 -25.01 -5.37
N THR A 169 -2.24 -24.56 -5.25
CA THR A 169 -3.23 -25.21 -4.37
C THR A 169 -4.08 -26.26 -5.11
N GLU A 170 -4.03 -26.25 -6.44
CA GLU A 170 -4.86 -27.11 -7.31
C GLU A 170 -6.36 -26.90 -7.08
N GLU A 171 -6.75 -25.66 -6.72
CA GLU A 171 -8.12 -25.31 -6.36
C GLU A 171 -8.69 -24.21 -7.25
N PHE A 172 -10.03 -24.17 -7.31
CA PHE A 172 -10.77 -23.09 -7.94
C PHE A 172 -11.22 -22.08 -6.87
N TYR A 173 -10.97 -20.82 -7.16
CA TYR A 173 -11.39 -19.70 -6.32
C TYR A 173 -12.50 -18.93 -7.03
N ILE A 174 -13.68 -18.91 -6.42
CA ILE A 174 -14.84 -18.18 -6.94
C ILE A 174 -14.82 -16.78 -6.35
N LEU A 175 -14.78 -15.77 -7.20
CA LEU A 175 -14.56 -14.38 -6.84
C LEU A 175 -15.72 -13.51 -7.37
N PRO A 176 -16.85 -13.45 -6.64
CA PRO A 176 -17.96 -12.57 -6.99
C PRO A 176 -17.64 -11.12 -6.64
N ARG A 177 -18.24 -10.18 -7.41
CA ARG A 177 -18.19 -8.76 -7.07
C ARG A 177 -19.49 -8.08 -7.49
N ILE A 178 -19.86 -7.04 -6.74
CA ILE A 178 -20.99 -6.20 -7.06
C ILE A 178 -20.64 -4.75 -6.77
N ASN A 179 -21.08 -3.86 -7.65
CA ASN A 179 -20.99 -2.42 -7.43
C ASN A 179 -22.35 -1.83 -7.79
N PHE A 180 -22.86 -0.97 -6.91
CA PHE A 180 -24.11 -0.25 -7.10
C PHE A 180 -23.82 1.23 -6.97
N LYS A 181 -24.28 2.03 -7.94
CA LYS A 181 -24.16 3.47 -7.95
C LYS A 181 -25.55 4.08 -8.03
N TYR A 182 -25.80 5.10 -7.21
CA TYR A 182 -27.04 5.86 -7.19
C TYR A 182 -26.72 7.35 -7.12
N ASN A 183 -27.19 8.10 -8.11
CA ASN A 183 -27.05 9.55 -8.18
C ASN A 183 -28.43 10.19 -7.98
N PRO A 184 -28.85 10.48 -6.71
CA PRO A 184 -30.14 11.12 -6.48
C PRO A 184 -30.22 12.55 -7.05
N SER A 185 -29.08 13.19 -7.29
CA SER A 185 -29.00 14.51 -7.92
C SER A 185 -27.63 14.63 -8.64
N GLU A 186 -27.48 15.70 -9.40
CA GLU A 186 -26.22 16.03 -10.08
C GLU A 186 -25.07 16.26 -9.10
N ASN A 187 -25.41 16.66 -7.88
CA ASN A 187 -24.44 17.00 -6.85
C ASN A 187 -24.15 15.86 -5.86
N THR A 188 -24.87 14.73 -5.97
CA THR A 188 -24.75 13.64 -4.98
C THR A 188 -24.59 12.30 -5.68
N ALA A 189 -23.58 11.55 -5.26
CA ALA A 189 -23.35 10.17 -5.70
C ALA A 189 -23.15 9.27 -4.49
N ILE A 190 -23.89 8.16 -4.47
CA ILE A 190 -23.80 7.11 -3.45
C ILE A 190 -23.33 5.83 -4.13
N ARG A 191 -22.36 5.15 -3.55
CA ARG A 191 -21.84 3.89 -4.10
C ARG A 191 -21.74 2.84 -3.02
N PHE A 192 -22.10 1.62 -3.37
CA PHE A 192 -21.86 0.43 -2.57
C PHE A 192 -21.05 -0.55 -3.39
N SER A 193 -20.13 -1.24 -2.75
CA SER A 193 -19.33 -2.28 -3.39
C SER A 193 -19.20 -3.48 -2.46
N GLY A 194 -19.08 -4.64 -3.06
CA GLY A 194 -18.80 -5.87 -2.31
C GLY A 194 -18.13 -6.87 -3.23
N GLY A 195 -17.21 -7.67 -2.69
CA GLY A 195 -16.56 -8.68 -3.49
C GLY A 195 -15.53 -9.49 -2.74
N ARG A 196 -15.22 -10.64 -3.27
CA ARG A 196 -14.18 -11.54 -2.77
C ARG A 196 -12.94 -11.40 -3.65
N SER A 197 -11.78 -11.33 -3.03
CA SER A 197 -10.50 -11.13 -3.72
C SER A 197 -9.47 -12.16 -3.29
N LEU A 198 -8.50 -12.39 -4.16
CA LEU A 198 -7.38 -13.32 -3.99
C LEU A 198 -6.08 -12.58 -4.26
N ARG A 199 -5.07 -12.81 -3.41
CA ARG A 199 -3.72 -12.22 -3.58
C ARG A 199 -2.66 -13.22 -3.11
N MET A 200 -1.53 -13.26 -3.83
CA MET A 200 -0.32 -13.95 -3.35
C MET A 200 0.53 -12.95 -2.58
N ALA A 201 0.87 -13.27 -1.33
CA ALA A 201 1.74 -12.41 -0.52
C ALA A 201 3.21 -12.59 -0.94
N ASN A 202 3.99 -11.53 -0.81
CA ASN A 202 5.45 -11.56 -0.96
C ASN A 202 6.05 -11.19 0.40
N PRO A 203 6.21 -12.15 1.31
CA PRO A 203 6.40 -11.84 2.73
C PRO A 203 7.59 -10.90 3.00
N ILE A 204 8.75 -11.14 2.40
CA ILE A 204 9.92 -10.31 2.66
C ILE A 204 9.86 -8.98 1.87
N SER A 205 9.59 -9.03 0.56
CA SER A 205 9.61 -7.79 -0.23
C SER A 205 8.45 -6.83 0.14
N ASP A 206 7.30 -7.35 0.58
CA ASP A 206 6.21 -6.51 1.11
C ASP A 206 6.57 -5.88 2.46
N ASN A 207 7.56 -6.44 3.19
CA ASN A 207 7.93 -6.06 4.56
C ASN A 207 9.44 -5.84 4.71
N ILE A 208 10.10 -5.30 3.71
CA ILE A 208 11.57 -5.20 3.64
C ILE A 208 12.17 -4.44 4.84
N SER A 209 11.44 -3.49 5.42
CA SER A 209 11.90 -2.73 6.59
C SER A 209 12.12 -3.59 7.84
N LEU A 210 11.49 -4.78 7.91
CA LEU A 210 11.69 -5.70 9.04
C LEU A 210 13.10 -6.29 9.06
N LEU A 211 13.82 -6.25 7.95
CA LEU A 211 15.23 -6.65 7.91
C LEU A 211 16.12 -5.70 8.71
N ALA A 212 15.63 -4.52 9.09
CA ALA A 212 16.34 -3.55 9.93
C ALA A 212 16.32 -3.94 11.44
N SER A 213 16.08 -5.19 11.74
CA SER A 213 16.09 -5.77 13.08
C SER A 213 17.03 -6.98 13.11
N ASN A 214 17.70 -7.23 14.22
CA ASN A 214 18.53 -8.45 14.35
C ASN A 214 17.72 -9.70 14.67
N ARG A 215 16.39 -9.56 14.93
CA ARG A 215 15.50 -10.72 15.09
C ARG A 215 15.57 -11.63 13.86
N GLN A 216 15.44 -12.92 14.06
CA GLN A 216 15.46 -13.91 13.00
C GLN A 216 14.13 -13.93 12.24
N ILE A 217 14.18 -14.12 10.93
CA ILE A 217 12.99 -14.30 10.10
C ILE A 217 12.60 -15.77 10.09
N LEU A 218 11.33 -16.05 10.36
CA LEU A 218 10.83 -17.43 10.50
C LEU A 218 9.62 -17.64 9.58
N ILE A 219 9.78 -18.54 8.60
CA ILE A 219 8.70 -18.98 7.70
C ILE A 219 8.71 -20.51 7.74
N ASN A 220 7.88 -21.12 8.59
CA ASN A 220 7.90 -22.54 8.88
C ASN A 220 6.84 -23.35 8.14
N GLU A 221 6.08 -22.71 7.26
CA GLU A 221 5.01 -23.38 6.53
C GLU A 221 4.87 -22.83 5.12
N THR A 222 4.20 -23.57 4.26
CA THR A 222 3.84 -23.08 2.93
C THR A 222 2.78 -21.98 3.07
N LEU A 223 3.11 -20.79 2.61
CA LEU A 223 2.18 -19.67 2.66
C LEU A 223 1.11 -19.82 1.58
N MET A 224 -0.15 -19.71 2.00
CA MET A 224 -1.34 -19.85 1.17
C MET A 224 -1.78 -18.50 0.64
N PRO A 225 -2.57 -18.45 -0.42
CA PRO A 225 -3.12 -17.18 -0.90
C PRO A 225 -3.90 -16.43 0.16
N GLU A 226 -3.77 -15.12 0.16
CA GLU A 226 -4.62 -14.24 0.96
C GLU A 226 -5.99 -14.13 0.28
N ILE A 227 -7.05 -14.36 1.02
CA ILE A 227 -8.42 -14.34 0.53
C ILE A 227 -9.22 -13.44 1.46
N ALA A 228 -9.94 -12.48 0.87
CA ALA A 228 -10.68 -11.52 1.66
C ALA A 228 -12.01 -11.12 1.00
N TRP A 229 -13.01 -10.85 1.82
CA TRP A 229 -14.23 -10.15 1.45
C TRP A 229 -14.06 -8.67 1.73
N ASN A 230 -14.39 -7.85 0.75
CA ASN A 230 -14.32 -6.40 0.85
C ASN A 230 -15.72 -5.82 0.66
N TYR A 231 -16.09 -4.89 1.53
CA TYR A 231 -17.37 -4.16 1.48
C TYR A 231 -17.07 -2.67 1.53
N GLY A 232 -17.70 -1.91 0.64
CA GLY A 232 -17.45 -0.49 0.55
C GLY A 232 -18.71 0.33 0.47
N PHE A 233 -18.68 1.50 1.08
CA PHE A 233 -19.68 2.55 0.98
C PHE A 233 -18.97 3.86 0.69
N ASN A 234 -19.46 4.62 -0.30
CA ASN A 234 -18.93 5.95 -0.61
C ASN A 234 -20.09 6.90 -0.82
N LEU A 235 -20.02 8.08 -0.22
CA LEU A 235 -20.94 9.19 -0.44
C LEU A 235 -20.11 10.42 -0.83
N ILE A 236 -20.43 10.98 -1.98
CA ILE A 236 -19.86 12.26 -2.42
C ILE A 236 -21.06 13.20 -2.60
N THR A 237 -20.98 14.39 -2.01
CA THR A 237 -22.05 15.39 -2.20
C THR A 237 -21.49 16.80 -2.18
N LYS A 238 -22.12 17.68 -2.94
CA LYS A 238 -21.87 19.11 -2.91
C LYS A 238 -23.15 19.83 -2.48
N PHE A 239 -23.00 20.79 -1.59
CA PHE A 239 -24.11 21.58 -1.08
C PHE A 239 -23.62 22.98 -0.73
N PHE A 240 -24.52 23.88 -0.48
CA PHE A 240 -24.17 25.24 -0.06
C PHE A 240 -24.27 25.35 1.46
N LEU A 241 -23.21 25.84 2.07
CA LEU A 241 -23.14 26.16 3.50
C LEU A 241 -22.77 27.65 3.60
N PHE A 242 -23.63 28.46 4.21
CA PHE A 242 -23.46 29.91 4.30
C PHE A 242 -23.14 30.56 2.93
N ASP A 243 -23.91 30.19 1.91
CA ASP A 243 -23.81 30.67 0.51
C ASP A 243 -22.51 30.30 -0.21
N ARG A 244 -21.73 29.35 0.33
CA ARG A 244 -20.50 28.86 -0.31
C ARG A 244 -20.60 27.37 -0.60
N GLU A 245 -20.08 26.96 -1.76
CA GLU A 245 -20.07 25.54 -2.14
C GLU A 245 -19.18 24.76 -1.18
N THR A 246 -19.74 23.71 -0.64
CA THR A 246 -19.05 22.76 0.25
C THR A 246 -19.03 21.39 -0.42
N ALA A 247 -17.87 20.78 -0.53
CA ALA A 247 -17.75 19.40 -0.99
C ALA A 247 -17.52 18.48 0.21
N PHE A 248 -18.30 17.43 0.31
CA PHE A 248 -18.19 16.42 1.36
C PHE A 248 -18.00 15.06 0.72
N ASN A 249 -17.05 14.30 1.22
CA ASN A 249 -16.82 12.91 0.82
C ASN A 249 -16.71 12.03 2.07
N MET A 250 -17.37 10.88 2.03
CA MET A 250 -17.29 9.86 3.07
C MET A 250 -17.03 8.51 2.42
N ASP A 251 -15.98 7.83 2.87
CA ASP A 251 -15.64 6.48 2.47
C ASP A 251 -15.63 5.57 3.69
N PHE A 252 -16.27 4.43 3.60
CA PHE A 252 -16.17 3.37 4.58
C PHE A 252 -15.85 2.07 3.87
N TYR A 253 -14.83 1.36 4.34
CA TYR A 253 -14.45 0.05 3.83
C TYR A 253 -14.26 -0.93 4.98
N ARG A 254 -14.79 -2.14 4.77
CA ARG A 254 -14.53 -3.28 5.65
C ARG A 254 -13.92 -4.40 4.81
N THR A 255 -12.81 -4.93 5.29
CA THR A 255 -12.14 -6.11 4.75
C THR A 255 -12.16 -7.20 5.82
N GLU A 256 -12.61 -8.39 5.47
CA GLU A 256 -12.56 -9.57 6.34
C GLU A 256 -11.76 -10.65 5.62
N PHE A 257 -10.72 -11.15 6.28
CA PHE A 257 -9.85 -12.17 5.70
C PHE A 257 -10.34 -13.57 6.05
N GLU A 258 -10.51 -14.41 5.02
CA GLU A 258 -10.63 -15.86 5.18
C GLU A 258 -9.25 -16.45 5.47
N ASN A 259 -8.23 -15.98 4.77
CA ASN A 259 -6.83 -16.23 5.06
C ASN A 259 -6.00 -14.98 4.76
N GLN A 260 -4.94 -14.80 5.55
CA GLN A 260 -3.95 -13.72 5.40
C GLN A 260 -2.60 -14.27 5.85
N VAL A 261 -1.53 -13.81 5.23
CA VAL A 261 -0.18 -14.05 5.75
C VAL A 261 0.05 -13.06 6.89
N VAL A 262 0.03 -13.59 8.11
CA VAL A 262 0.22 -12.80 9.33
C VAL A 262 1.72 -12.52 9.49
N VAL A 263 2.05 -11.25 9.77
CA VAL A 263 3.41 -10.81 10.11
C VAL A 263 3.43 -10.60 11.62
N ASP A 264 3.94 -11.57 12.35
CA ASP A 264 3.94 -11.56 13.82
C ASP A 264 5.27 -11.06 14.34
N MET A 265 5.23 -9.93 15.04
CA MET A 265 6.38 -9.25 15.63
C MET A 265 6.37 -9.29 17.16
N GLU A 266 5.53 -10.16 17.75
CA GLU A 266 5.34 -10.19 19.21
C GLU A 266 6.44 -10.96 19.94
N ASP A 267 7.22 -11.78 19.24
CA ASP A 267 8.32 -12.51 19.82
C ASP A 267 9.61 -11.67 19.88
N GLN A 268 10.43 -11.89 20.92
CA GLN A 268 11.68 -11.12 21.13
C GLN A 268 12.79 -11.50 20.12
N ASP A 269 12.83 -12.78 19.74
CA ASP A 269 13.92 -13.33 18.94
C ASP A 269 13.52 -13.51 17.46
N PHE A 270 12.21 -13.55 17.18
CA PHE A 270 11.70 -13.92 15.85
C PHE A 270 10.70 -12.91 15.30
N ILE A 271 10.73 -12.75 13.99
CA ILE A 271 9.63 -12.16 13.21
C ILE A 271 9.07 -13.32 12.37
N SER A 272 7.85 -13.71 12.66
CA SER A 272 7.25 -14.91 12.08
C SER A 272 6.23 -14.58 11.00
N PHE A 273 6.22 -15.36 9.93
CA PHE A 273 5.23 -15.29 8.85
C PHE A 273 4.49 -16.61 8.81
N TYR A 274 3.16 -16.56 8.92
CA TYR A 274 2.33 -17.77 8.91
C TYR A 274 0.93 -17.46 8.39
N ASN A 275 0.21 -18.50 8.00
CA ASN A 275 -1.18 -18.38 7.55
C ASN A 275 -2.08 -18.10 8.74
N LEU A 276 -3.01 -17.16 8.57
CA LEU A 276 -4.00 -16.79 9.60
C LEU A 276 -4.78 -18.03 10.08
N ASN A 277 -5.21 -18.85 9.14
CA ASN A 277 -5.97 -20.06 9.38
C ASN A 277 -5.29 -21.24 8.70
N SER A 278 -5.15 -22.35 9.43
CA SER A 278 -4.74 -23.62 8.88
C SER A 278 -5.98 -24.44 8.52
N TYR A 279 -5.79 -25.55 7.82
CA TYR A 279 -6.88 -26.46 7.49
C TYR A 279 -7.60 -27.05 8.72
N GLU A 280 -6.94 -27.01 9.86
CA GLU A 280 -7.45 -27.58 11.12
C GLU A 280 -8.08 -26.56 12.06
N ASP A 281 -7.78 -25.27 11.88
CA ASP A 281 -8.29 -24.22 12.77
C ASP A 281 -8.64 -22.97 11.94
N GLU A 282 -9.94 -22.74 11.79
CA GLU A 282 -10.49 -21.57 11.07
C GLU A 282 -11.07 -20.53 12.03
N THR A 283 -10.68 -20.56 13.30
CA THR A 283 -11.25 -19.67 14.31
C THR A 283 -10.56 -18.30 14.40
N ASN A 284 -9.37 -18.18 13.84
CA ASN A 284 -8.60 -16.95 13.87
C ASN A 284 -9.22 -15.88 12.98
N LYS A 285 -9.12 -14.63 13.39
CA LYS A 285 -9.76 -13.50 12.70
C LYS A 285 -8.74 -12.46 12.31
N SER A 286 -8.95 -11.88 11.13
CA SER A 286 -8.27 -10.66 10.71
C SER A 286 -9.26 -9.79 9.94
N TYR A 287 -9.30 -8.51 10.26
CA TYR A 287 -10.18 -7.57 9.59
C TYR A 287 -9.63 -6.14 9.62
N ALA A 288 -10.12 -5.34 8.70
CA ALA A 288 -9.83 -3.91 8.67
C ALA A 288 -11.15 -3.14 8.44
N ASN A 289 -11.45 -2.20 9.33
CA ASN A 289 -12.46 -1.18 9.12
C ASN A 289 -11.76 0.14 8.90
N ALA A 290 -12.06 0.84 7.80
CA ALA A 290 -11.48 2.14 7.50
C ALA A 290 -12.61 3.12 7.19
N LEU A 291 -12.68 4.22 7.93
CA LEU A 291 -13.58 5.33 7.69
C LEU A 291 -12.75 6.55 7.33
N GLN A 292 -13.09 7.21 6.23
CA GLN A 292 -12.49 8.49 5.87
C GLN A 292 -13.58 9.51 5.58
N LEU A 293 -13.39 10.71 6.10
CA LEU A 293 -14.27 11.87 5.91
C LEU A 293 -13.42 13.01 5.36
N ASP A 294 -13.89 13.67 4.30
CA ASP A 294 -13.21 14.83 3.71
C ASP A 294 -14.23 15.95 3.53
N ILE A 295 -13.88 17.17 3.94
CA ILE A 295 -14.66 18.37 3.72
C ILE A 295 -13.75 19.42 3.09
N THR A 296 -14.19 20.00 1.97
CA THR A 296 -13.54 21.15 1.35
C THR A 296 -14.54 22.31 1.35
N TYR A 297 -14.10 23.46 1.84
CA TYR A 297 -14.94 24.62 2.05
C TYR A 297 -14.15 25.90 1.76
N GLU A 298 -14.70 26.79 0.93
CA GLU A 298 -14.12 28.11 0.74
C GLU A 298 -14.58 29.00 1.90
N LEU A 299 -13.70 29.24 2.88
CA LEU A 299 -14.04 29.97 4.11
C LEU A 299 -14.38 31.45 3.82
N PHE A 300 -13.60 32.08 2.96
CA PHE A 300 -13.85 33.38 2.35
C PHE A 300 -13.14 33.40 0.99
N ASP A 301 -13.40 34.41 0.19
CA ASP A 301 -12.90 34.47 -1.20
C ASP A 301 -11.42 34.13 -1.28
N ARG A 302 -11.09 33.10 -2.08
CA ARG A 302 -9.71 32.63 -2.34
C ARG A 302 -9.03 31.98 -1.15
N PHE A 303 -9.75 31.68 -0.09
CA PHE A 303 -9.23 30.98 1.09
C PHE A 303 -9.94 29.65 1.24
N ASP A 304 -9.26 28.59 0.85
CA ASP A 304 -9.79 27.23 0.89
C ASP A 304 -9.36 26.52 2.16
N LEU A 305 -10.32 25.87 2.78
CA LEU A 305 -10.12 25.00 3.95
C LEU A 305 -10.42 23.58 3.54
N LYS A 306 -9.48 22.67 3.81
CA LYS A 306 -9.70 21.23 3.68
C LYS A 306 -9.51 20.56 5.03
N LEU A 307 -10.53 19.82 5.44
CA LEU A 307 -10.49 18.95 6.62
C LEU A 307 -10.59 17.50 6.15
N ALA A 308 -9.74 16.65 6.68
CA ALA A 308 -9.85 15.22 6.45
C ALA A 308 -9.64 14.48 7.77
N TYR A 309 -10.41 13.44 7.99
CA TYR A 309 -10.28 12.58 9.17
C TYR A 309 -10.33 11.13 8.72
N LYS A 310 -9.39 10.33 9.21
CA LYS A 310 -9.36 8.89 8.94
C LYS A 310 -9.30 8.11 10.25
N PHE A 311 -10.16 7.11 10.34
CA PHE A 311 -10.20 6.18 11.46
C PHE A 311 -9.99 4.77 10.93
N ASN A 312 -9.06 4.02 11.55
CA ASN A 312 -8.75 2.62 11.22
C ASN A 312 -8.95 1.75 12.47
N ASP A 313 -9.76 0.71 12.33
CA ASP A 313 -9.84 -0.38 13.31
C ASP A 313 -9.40 -1.65 12.59
N VAL A 314 -8.12 -1.97 12.71
CA VAL A 314 -7.48 -3.08 12.01
C VAL A 314 -6.90 -4.03 13.02
N LYS A 315 -7.40 -5.27 13.01
CA LYS A 315 -6.97 -6.30 13.95
C LYS A 315 -6.67 -7.61 13.24
N SER A 316 -5.72 -8.33 13.78
CA SER A 316 -5.39 -9.68 13.35
C SER A 316 -5.12 -10.56 14.58
N THR A 317 -5.21 -11.86 14.41
CA THR A 317 -4.88 -12.80 15.48
C THR A 317 -3.37 -13.04 15.44
N PHE A 318 -2.69 -12.61 16.51
CA PHE A 318 -1.27 -12.85 16.76
C PHE A 318 -1.15 -13.82 17.95
N SER A 319 -0.49 -14.96 17.75
CA SER A 319 -0.30 -15.95 18.82
C SER A 319 -1.58 -16.26 19.59
N GLN A 320 -2.68 -16.47 18.85
CA GLN A 320 -4.03 -16.81 19.34
C GLN A 320 -4.79 -15.66 20.03
N GLU A 321 -4.25 -14.45 20.03
CA GLU A 321 -4.94 -13.27 20.57
C GLU A 321 -5.26 -12.26 19.46
N LEU A 322 -6.50 -11.78 19.44
CA LEU A 322 -6.93 -10.75 18.48
C LEU A 322 -6.46 -9.37 18.96
N LYS A 323 -5.48 -8.80 18.27
CA LYS A 323 -4.83 -7.52 18.63
C LYS A 323 -4.85 -6.55 17.45
N GLU A 324 -4.72 -5.26 17.75
CA GLU A 324 -4.52 -4.23 16.72
C GLU A 324 -3.22 -4.52 15.96
N VAL A 325 -3.26 -4.32 14.63
CA VAL A 325 -2.05 -4.45 13.80
C VAL A 325 -1.04 -3.40 14.25
N PRO A 326 0.23 -3.79 14.54
CA PRO A 326 1.19 -2.84 15.09
C PRO A 326 1.63 -1.78 14.08
N LEU A 327 2.09 -0.64 14.61
CA LEU A 327 2.65 0.50 13.88
C LEU A 327 1.67 1.17 12.90
N LEU A 328 0.38 0.87 13.02
CA LEU A 328 -0.68 1.48 12.22
C LEU A 328 -1.45 2.49 13.07
N PRO A 329 -1.40 3.80 12.76
CA PRO A 329 -2.15 4.78 13.54
C PRO A 329 -3.66 4.55 13.45
N LYS A 330 -4.32 4.53 14.60
CA LYS A 330 -5.77 4.35 14.70
C LYS A 330 -6.52 5.55 14.10
N GLU A 331 -5.98 6.74 14.28
CA GLU A 331 -6.59 7.98 13.83
C GLU A 331 -5.59 8.86 13.10
N ARG A 332 -6.06 9.55 12.07
CA ARG A 332 -5.31 10.64 11.44
C ARG A 332 -6.28 11.76 11.12
N ALA A 333 -5.82 12.99 11.29
CA ALA A 333 -6.56 14.16 10.85
C ALA A 333 -5.66 15.10 10.08
N LEU A 334 -6.21 15.74 9.08
CA LEU A 334 -5.50 16.73 8.27
C LEU A 334 -6.33 18.01 8.23
N LEU A 335 -5.66 19.12 8.47
CA LEU A 335 -6.21 20.46 8.29
C LEU A 335 -5.28 21.19 7.32
N ASN A 336 -5.82 21.63 6.20
CA ASN A 336 -5.06 22.40 5.21
C ASN A 336 -5.76 23.72 4.95
N PHE A 337 -4.99 24.79 4.94
CA PHE A 337 -5.39 26.14 4.52
C PHE A 337 -4.63 26.48 3.25
N SER A 338 -5.35 26.98 2.25
CA SER A 338 -4.74 27.48 1.01
C SER A 338 -5.32 28.85 0.68
N TYR A 339 -4.44 29.85 0.57
CA TYR A 339 -4.86 31.21 0.21
C TYR A 339 -4.19 31.62 -1.09
N THR A 340 -5.00 32.12 -2.02
CA THR A 340 -4.53 32.63 -3.32
C THR A 340 -4.78 34.16 -3.36
N ASP A 341 -3.76 34.95 -3.66
CA ASP A 341 -3.90 36.41 -3.72
C ASP A 341 -4.83 36.86 -4.87
N PHE A 342 -5.26 38.14 -4.85
CA PHE A 342 -6.19 38.68 -5.85
C PHE A 342 -5.63 38.65 -7.27
N ALA A 343 -4.32 38.72 -7.43
CA ALA A 343 -3.68 38.66 -8.73
C ALA A 343 -3.47 37.22 -9.23
N GLU A 344 -3.83 36.21 -8.41
CA GLU A 344 -3.63 34.78 -8.66
C GLU A 344 -2.16 34.42 -8.91
N THR A 345 -1.26 35.24 -8.36
CA THR A 345 0.18 35.07 -8.53
C THR A 345 0.87 34.43 -7.33
N TRP A 346 0.32 34.59 -6.13
CA TRP A 346 0.87 33.98 -4.92
C TRP A 346 -0.12 32.97 -4.32
N ILE A 347 0.42 31.82 -3.94
CA ILE A 347 -0.35 30.81 -3.17
C ILE A 347 0.40 30.54 -1.88
N PHE A 348 -0.30 30.54 -0.77
CA PHE A 348 0.19 30.23 0.56
C PHE A 348 -0.54 29.00 1.05
N ASP A 349 0.19 27.91 1.30
CA ASP A 349 -0.33 26.65 1.82
C ASP A 349 0.21 26.38 3.21
N PHE A 350 -0.67 25.95 4.10
CA PHE A 350 -0.29 25.51 5.45
C PHE A 350 -1.07 24.24 5.76
N THR A 351 -0.37 23.20 6.21
CA THR A 351 -0.98 21.91 6.54
C THR A 351 -0.57 21.47 7.93
N CYS A 352 -1.54 21.07 8.72
CA CYS A 352 -1.35 20.38 9.98
C CYS A 352 -1.84 18.94 9.85
N ASN A 353 -0.98 17.98 10.15
CA ASN A 353 -1.32 16.55 10.19
C ASN A 353 -1.23 16.07 11.63
N TYR A 354 -2.33 15.58 12.17
CA TYR A 354 -2.38 14.86 13.44
C TYR A 354 -2.27 13.37 13.16
N ILE A 355 -1.35 12.70 13.81
CA ILE A 355 -1.19 11.25 13.77
C ILE A 355 -1.45 10.71 15.18
N GLY A 356 -2.48 9.89 15.31
CA GLY A 356 -2.87 9.27 16.57
C GLY A 356 -1.93 8.15 16.98
N LYS A 357 -2.23 7.54 18.12
CA LYS A 357 -1.41 6.45 18.65
C LYS A 357 -1.48 5.20 17.79
N SER A 358 -0.37 4.45 17.73
CA SER A 358 -0.25 3.14 17.12
C SER A 358 0.16 2.13 18.19
N ARG A 359 -0.35 0.89 18.09
CA ARG A 359 0.15 -0.17 18.96
C ARG A 359 1.61 -0.48 18.60
N ILE A 360 2.43 -0.70 19.60
CA ILE A 360 3.83 -1.12 19.44
C ILE A 360 3.89 -2.61 19.74
N PRO A 361 4.57 -3.44 18.92
CA PRO A 361 4.73 -4.86 19.26
C PRO A 361 5.50 -5.02 20.57
N SER A 362 5.30 -6.13 21.24
CA SER A 362 6.02 -6.44 22.47
C SER A 362 7.53 -6.43 22.23
N HIS A 363 8.28 -5.72 23.06
CA HIS A 363 9.74 -5.69 22.96
C HIS A 363 10.35 -5.41 24.34
N VAL A 364 11.37 -6.19 24.70
CA VAL A 364 11.99 -6.14 26.05
C VAL A 364 12.48 -4.73 26.42
N MET A 365 12.89 -3.93 25.45
CA MET A 365 13.43 -2.58 25.69
C MET A 365 12.36 -1.48 25.60
N ILE A 366 11.11 -1.83 25.25
CA ILE A 366 10.02 -0.85 25.11
C ILE A 366 8.94 -1.16 26.14
N ASN A 367 8.83 -0.32 27.17
CA ASN A 367 7.82 -0.47 28.20
C ASN A 367 6.59 0.39 27.87
N LYS A 368 6.10 0.31 26.63
CA LYS A 368 4.91 1.03 26.16
C LYS A 368 4.12 0.16 25.19
N GLU A 369 2.84 0.06 25.40
CA GLU A 369 1.93 -0.63 24.48
C GLU A 369 1.56 0.22 23.26
N TYR A 370 1.57 1.55 23.40
CA TYR A 370 1.18 2.48 22.33
C TYR A 370 2.18 3.63 22.19
N SER A 371 2.36 4.08 20.95
CA SER A 371 3.13 5.28 20.63
C SER A 371 2.41 6.54 21.13
N ASN A 372 3.15 7.61 21.30
CA ASN A 372 2.58 8.93 21.57
C ASN A 372 1.97 9.49 20.27
N PRO A 373 0.79 10.14 20.33
CA PRO A 373 0.30 10.89 19.16
C PRO A 373 1.17 12.12 18.91
N TYR A 374 1.17 12.61 17.67
CA TYR A 374 2.00 13.78 17.32
C TYR A 374 1.39 14.58 16.18
N ASN A 375 1.90 15.81 15.99
CA ASN A 375 1.49 16.70 14.92
C ASN A 375 2.68 17.03 14.02
N LEU A 376 2.43 17.09 12.71
CA LEU A 376 3.38 17.57 11.71
C LEU A 376 2.80 18.81 11.03
N PHE A 377 3.61 19.86 10.97
CA PHE A 377 3.22 21.12 10.34
C PHE A 377 4.10 21.38 9.13
N ASN A 378 3.46 21.64 8.00
CA ASN A 378 4.13 21.91 6.73
C ASN A 378 3.60 23.22 6.15
N SER A 379 4.44 23.93 5.40
CA SER A 379 4.00 25.14 4.71
C SER A 379 4.75 25.30 3.38
N GLN A 380 4.07 25.89 2.41
CA GLN A 380 4.66 26.21 1.12
C GLN A 380 4.16 27.56 0.63
N VAL A 381 5.05 28.31 0.01
CA VAL A 381 4.72 29.53 -0.71
C VAL A 381 5.07 29.31 -2.16
N THR A 382 4.12 29.58 -3.06
CA THR A 382 4.29 29.44 -4.50
C THR A 382 4.09 30.78 -5.18
N LYS A 383 5.04 31.18 -6.04
CA LYS A 383 4.89 32.32 -6.94
C LYS A 383 4.66 31.80 -8.35
N LYS A 384 3.51 32.16 -8.92
CA LYS A 384 3.17 31.83 -10.30
C LYS A 384 3.63 32.92 -11.26
N PHE A 385 4.22 32.49 -12.35
CA PHE A 385 4.53 33.32 -13.51
C PHE A 385 3.77 32.74 -14.72
N LYS A 386 3.84 33.41 -15.86
CA LYS A 386 3.08 33.00 -17.05
C LYS A 386 3.34 31.55 -17.49
N ASP A 387 4.62 31.15 -17.52
CA ASP A 387 5.01 29.86 -18.06
C ASP A 387 5.69 28.95 -17.02
N PHE A 388 5.92 29.45 -15.82
CA PHE A 388 6.55 28.66 -14.75
C PHE A 388 6.09 29.12 -13.37
N ASP A 389 6.26 28.25 -12.40
CA ASP A 389 6.04 28.55 -10.99
C ASP A 389 7.32 28.27 -10.21
N ILE A 390 7.60 29.11 -9.21
CA ILE A 390 8.67 28.87 -8.23
C ILE A 390 8.00 28.62 -6.87
N TYR A 391 8.48 27.63 -6.14
CA TYR A 391 7.95 27.38 -4.79
C TYR A 391 9.08 27.09 -3.81
N ILE A 392 8.85 27.47 -2.55
CA ILE A 392 9.71 27.16 -1.42
C ILE A 392 8.81 26.66 -0.30
N GLY A 393 9.26 25.65 0.41
CA GLY A 393 8.49 25.09 1.50
C GLY A 393 9.34 24.49 2.60
N ALA A 394 8.66 24.17 3.68
CA ALA A 394 9.24 23.50 4.84
C ALA A 394 8.29 22.38 5.29
N GLU A 395 8.85 21.20 5.48
CA GLU A 395 8.16 20.07 6.09
C GLU A 395 8.62 19.91 7.52
N ASN A 396 7.71 19.45 8.38
CA ASN A 396 7.99 19.25 9.81
C ASN A 396 8.61 20.49 10.45
N ILE A 397 7.94 21.63 10.29
CA ILE A 397 8.44 22.97 10.68
C ILE A 397 8.96 23.01 12.13
N PHE A 398 8.33 22.28 13.05
CA PHE A 398 8.68 22.26 14.46
C PHE A 398 9.67 21.15 14.83
N SER A 399 10.27 20.47 13.82
CA SER A 399 11.28 19.41 14.02
C SER A 399 10.83 18.31 14.97
N MET A 400 9.56 17.86 14.83
CA MET A 400 9.06 16.72 15.59
C MET A 400 9.83 15.46 15.18
N VAL A 401 10.40 14.73 16.13
CA VAL A 401 11.11 13.47 15.89
C VAL A 401 10.74 12.47 16.99
N GLN A 402 10.80 11.19 16.64
CA GLN A 402 10.65 10.11 17.61
C GLN A 402 11.86 10.08 18.54
N GLU A 403 11.62 10.06 19.83
CA GLU A 403 12.70 9.86 20.80
C GLU A 403 13.18 8.41 20.77
N ASN A 404 14.49 8.21 20.69
CA ASN A 404 15.13 6.89 20.69
C ASN A 404 14.45 5.95 19.67
N PRO A 405 14.45 6.30 18.38
CA PRO A 405 13.72 5.49 17.37
C PRO A 405 14.35 4.14 17.08
N ILE A 406 15.63 3.95 17.42
CA ILE A 406 16.39 2.75 17.13
C ILE A 406 16.89 2.15 18.45
N ILE A 407 16.49 0.92 18.71
CA ILE A 407 16.86 0.17 19.90
C ILE A 407 18.30 -0.30 19.75
N TYR A 408 19.13 -0.13 20.78
CA TYR A 408 20.57 -0.43 20.77
C TYR A 408 21.32 0.27 19.63
N SER A 409 20.96 1.49 19.31
CA SER A 409 21.57 2.28 18.21
C SER A 409 23.10 2.45 18.35
N TYR A 410 23.62 2.37 19.57
CA TYR A 410 25.07 2.46 19.85
C TYR A 410 25.82 1.17 19.56
N ASP A 411 25.14 0.04 19.43
CA ASP A 411 25.74 -1.27 19.16
C ASP A 411 24.86 -2.11 18.20
N PRO A 412 24.99 -1.85 16.90
CA PRO A 412 24.20 -2.58 15.90
C PRO A 412 24.50 -4.09 15.81
N SER A 413 25.54 -4.57 16.46
CA SER A 413 25.84 -6.00 16.53
C SER A 413 25.11 -6.73 17.68
N ASN A 414 24.46 -5.98 18.56
CA ASN A 414 23.69 -6.54 19.68
C ASN A 414 22.47 -7.31 19.16
N ASP A 415 22.19 -8.47 19.76
CA ASP A 415 21.05 -9.31 19.35
C ASP A 415 19.69 -8.56 19.45
N ASN A 416 19.60 -7.60 20.36
CA ASN A 416 18.39 -6.80 20.55
C ASN A 416 18.35 -5.51 19.70
N PHE A 417 19.30 -5.32 18.78
CA PHE A 417 19.27 -4.15 17.88
C PHE A 417 18.01 -4.19 17.01
N ASP A 418 17.24 -3.09 17.00
CA ASP A 418 16.03 -3.02 16.19
C ASP A 418 15.79 -1.60 15.68
N ALA A 419 15.80 -1.42 14.38
CA ALA A 419 15.44 -0.19 13.68
C ALA A 419 14.13 -0.33 12.89
N SER A 420 13.37 -1.43 13.12
CA SER A 420 12.10 -1.67 12.44
C SER A 420 10.88 -1.08 13.19
N LEU A 421 11.05 -0.66 14.46
CA LEU A 421 9.95 -0.21 15.32
C LEU A 421 9.78 1.31 15.31
N VAL A 422 9.93 1.91 14.14
CA VAL A 422 9.81 3.37 13.97
C VAL A 422 8.36 3.73 13.65
N TRP A 423 7.76 4.61 14.48
CA TRP A 423 6.35 5.01 14.36
C TRP A 423 6.18 6.51 14.08
N ALA A 424 7.26 7.31 14.11
CA ALA A 424 7.23 8.76 13.86
C ALA A 424 8.50 9.19 13.12
N PRO A 425 8.59 10.44 12.63
CA PRO A 425 9.78 10.88 11.91
C PRO A 425 11.08 10.72 12.70
N ILE A 426 12.13 10.31 12.02
CA ILE A 426 13.48 10.21 12.57
C ILE A 426 14.34 11.41 12.12
N MET A 427 13.85 12.18 11.14
CA MET A 427 14.49 13.40 10.65
C MET A 427 13.62 14.60 11.01
N GLY A 428 14.27 15.68 11.40
CA GLY A 428 13.59 16.90 11.77
C GLY A 428 13.12 17.70 10.55
N ARG A 429 13.20 19.03 10.68
CA ARG A 429 12.75 19.96 9.64
C ARG A 429 13.49 19.79 8.32
N LEU A 430 12.74 19.82 7.20
CA LEU A 430 13.29 19.79 5.86
C LEU A 430 12.83 21.04 5.10
N PHE A 431 13.77 21.76 4.48
CA PHE A 431 13.45 22.83 3.54
C PHE A 431 13.63 22.35 2.11
N TYR A 432 12.75 22.81 1.23
CA TYR A 432 12.86 22.49 -0.18
C TYR A 432 12.52 23.69 -1.04
N PHE A 433 13.06 23.68 -2.25
CA PHE A 433 12.84 24.67 -3.28
C PHE A 433 12.58 23.94 -4.59
N GLY A 434 11.68 24.47 -5.43
CA GLY A 434 11.40 23.86 -6.70
C GLY A 434 10.91 24.85 -7.75
N LEU A 435 11.01 24.40 -9.01
CA LEU A 435 10.53 25.11 -10.17
C LEU A 435 9.68 24.16 -11.01
N ARG A 436 8.51 24.63 -11.43
CA ARG A 436 7.60 23.89 -12.31
C ARG A 436 7.43 24.69 -13.60
N TYR A 437 7.83 24.13 -14.74
CA TYR A 437 7.70 24.75 -16.03
C TYR A 437 6.55 24.08 -16.82
N ARG A 438 5.73 24.90 -17.50
CA ARG A 438 4.60 24.41 -18.31
C ARG A 438 4.97 24.47 -19.78
N ILE A 439 5.04 23.32 -20.42
CA ILE A 439 5.23 23.21 -21.87
C ILE A 439 3.83 23.21 -22.50
N LYS A 440 3.57 24.14 -23.43
CA LYS A 440 2.29 24.25 -24.14
C LYS A 440 2.30 23.41 -25.40
#